data_31b9e5249e51bd0e1e2b3b575fce3bab
#
_entry.id   31b9e5249e51bd0e1e2b3b575fce3bab
#
_cell.length_a   1.000
_cell.length_b   1.000
_cell.length_c   1.000
_cell.angle_alpha   90.00
_cell.angle_beta   90.00
_cell.angle_gamma   90.00
#
_symmetry.space_group_name_H-M   'P 1'
#
loop_
_entity.id
_entity.type
_entity.pdbx_description
1 polymer ?
#
loop_
_entity_poly.entity_id
_entity_poly.type
_entity_poly.pdbx_seq_one_letter_code
_entity_poly.pdbx_strand_id
1 'polypeptide(L)'
;AHLLEALNARPHTWQRPRHALWWQPVLHGRHMVQQWQRQRHAASWTRGATAASPAAMAEEPLWVAGQALSPDLQAHMQECKMPGPVSGTQHLVWLDTAADATATATAPSPAHQKTMAAWRAGGCGVHHQTVEGPSYWLTLGQDSATALLDQTLSCMDAAHAPA
;
A
#
# COMPACT_ATOMS: atom_id res chain seq x y z
N ALA A 1 -9.60 -0.73 -3.02
CA ALA A 1 -10.65 0.30 -2.94
C ALA A 1 -12.04 -0.36 -2.95
N HIS A 2 -12.43 -1.05 -4.00
CA HIS A 2 -13.78 -1.64 -4.15
C HIS A 2 -14.20 -2.59 -3.04
N LEU A 3 -13.29 -3.37 -2.45
CA LEU A 3 -13.66 -4.26 -1.35
C LEU A 3 -14.11 -3.47 -0.11
N LEU A 4 -13.41 -2.40 0.24
CA LEU A 4 -13.76 -1.55 1.38
C LEU A 4 -15.06 -0.77 1.13
N GLU A 5 -15.28 -0.29 -0.09
CA GLU A 5 -16.54 0.32 -0.50
C GLU A 5 -17.69 -0.67 -0.42
N ALA A 6 -17.50 -1.90 -0.93
CA ALA A 6 -18.47 -2.97 -0.83
C ALA A 6 -18.81 -3.36 0.61
N LEU A 7 -17.81 -3.36 1.51
CA LEU A 7 -17.99 -3.60 2.94
C LEU A 7 -18.80 -2.46 3.60
N ASN A 8 -18.55 -1.23 3.21
CA ASN A 8 -19.28 -0.07 3.72
C ASN A 8 -20.75 -0.03 3.24
N ALA A 9 -21.02 -0.54 2.05
CA ALA A 9 -22.37 -0.58 1.46
C ALA A 9 -23.22 -1.73 1.99
N ARG A 10 -22.68 -2.70 2.74
CA ARG A 10 -23.45 -3.84 3.26
C ARG A 10 -24.38 -3.45 4.40
N PRO A 11 -25.59 -4.02 4.48
CA PRO A 11 -26.53 -3.76 5.57
C PRO A 11 -25.97 -4.23 6.91
N HIS A 12 -26.44 -3.64 8.00
CA HIS A 12 -25.94 -3.69 9.38
C HIS A 12 -25.81 -5.07 10.07
N THR A 13 -26.06 -6.18 9.37
CA THR A 13 -25.96 -7.54 9.92
C THR A 13 -24.51 -8.03 10.13
N TRP A 14 -23.52 -7.31 9.57
CA TRP A 14 -22.11 -7.62 9.76
C TRP A 14 -21.54 -6.80 10.92
N GLN A 15 -20.88 -7.48 11.86
CA GLN A 15 -20.07 -6.77 12.84
C GLN A 15 -18.95 -6.05 12.10
N ARG A 16 -18.98 -4.72 12.14
CA ARG A 16 -17.96 -3.91 11.50
C ARG A 16 -16.65 -4.05 12.26
N PRO A 17 -15.49 -4.17 11.58
CA PRO A 17 -14.23 -4.28 12.25
C PRO A 17 -13.98 -3.00 13.07
N ARG A 18 -13.74 -3.15 14.38
CA ARG A 18 -13.33 -2.05 15.24
C ARG A 18 -11.87 -1.69 15.06
N HIS A 19 -11.06 -2.68 14.64
CA HIS A 19 -9.64 -2.56 14.40
C HIS A 19 -9.34 -2.86 12.94
N ALA A 20 -8.48 -2.07 12.34
CA ALA A 20 -7.95 -2.30 10.99
C ALA A 20 -6.42 -2.23 11.04
N LEU A 21 -5.77 -3.04 10.25
CA LEU A 21 -4.33 -3.02 10.08
C LEU A 21 -4.01 -2.95 8.60
N TRP A 22 -3.20 -2.00 8.21
CA TRP A 22 -2.79 -1.80 6.83
C TRP A 22 -1.28 -1.85 6.69
N TRP A 23 -0.84 -2.61 5.72
CA TRP A 23 0.56 -2.73 5.34
C TRP A 23 0.86 -1.84 4.14
N GLN A 24 1.79 -0.90 4.30
CA GLN A 24 2.28 -0.04 3.23
C GLN A 24 1.16 0.45 2.29
N PRO A 25 0.13 1.09 2.81
CA PRO A 25 -1.01 1.47 2.00
C PRO A 25 -0.63 2.52 0.95
N VAL A 26 -1.08 2.29 -0.28
CA VAL A 26 -0.85 3.19 -1.41
C VAL A 26 -2.03 4.15 -1.55
N LEU A 27 -1.81 5.45 -1.30
CA LEU A 27 -2.87 6.46 -1.32
C LEU A 27 -3.52 6.64 -2.69
N HIS A 28 -2.75 6.45 -3.77
CA HIS A 28 -3.21 6.64 -5.14
C HIS A 28 -2.65 5.55 -6.03
N GLY A 29 -3.51 4.81 -6.70
CA GLY A 29 -3.10 3.71 -7.59
C GLY A 29 -2.19 4.17 -8.74
N ARG A 30 -2.32 5.42 -9.18
CA ARG A 30 -1.39 6.03 -10.15
C ARG A 30 0.08 5.96 -9.69
N HIS A 31 0.37 6.07 -8.41
CA HIS A 31 1.74 5.98 -7.91
C HIS A 31 2.31 4.57 -8.09
N MET A 32 1.47 3.55 -7.91
CA MET A 32 1.86 2.16 -8.15
C MET A 32 2.15 1.92 -9.64
N VAL A 33 1.25 2.35 -10.52
CA VAL A 33 1.44 2.21 -11.98
C VAL A 33 2.71 2.94 -12.42
N GLN A 34 2.94 4.17 -11.96
CA GLN A 34 4.16 4.93 -12.26
C GLN A 34 5.43 4.24 -11.73
N GLN A 35 5.35 3.61 -10.56
CA GLN A 35 6.47 2.87 -10.00
C GLN A 35 6.83 1.66 -10.87
N TRP A 36 5.85 0.88 -11.31
CA TRP A 36 6.09 -0.25 -12.21
C TRP A 36 6.62 0.20 -13.57
N GLN A 37 6.14 1.31 -14.10
CA GLN A 37 6.69 1.91 -15.34
C GLN A 37 8.16 2.30 -15.16
N ARG A 38 8.54 2.93 -14.03
CA ARG A 38 9.94 3.25 -13.74
C ARG A 38 10.80 1.99 -13.64
N GLN A 39 10.32 0.94 -12.97
CA GLN A 39 11.03 -0.35 -12.88
C GLN A 39 11.24 -0.98 -14.27
N ARG A 40 10.22 -0.95 -15.13
CA ARG A 40 10.33 -1.41 -16.53
C ARG A 40 11.42 -0.63 -17.30
N HIS A 41 11.43 0.68 -17.20
CA HIS A 41 12.44 1.52 -17.82
C HIS A 41 13.85 1.18 -17.29
N ALA A 42 14.04 1.08 -15.99
CA ALA A 42 15.32 0.71 -15.40
C ALA A 42 15.79 -0.67 -15.90
N ALA A 43 14.90 -1.66 -15.97
CA ALA A 43 15.22 -3.00 -16.44
C ALA A 43 15.55 -3.04 -17.95
N SER A 44 15.02 -2.15 -18.77
CA SER A 44 15.40 -2.04 -20.18
C SER A 44 16.83 -1.53 -20.36
N TRP A 45 17.26 -0.59 -19.56
CA TRP A 45 18.62 -0.03 -19.61
C TRP A 45 19.67 -1.07 -19.20
N THR A 46 19.41 -1.87 -18.17
CA THR A 46 20.36 -2.91 -17.72
C THR A 46 20.53 -4.05 -18.74
N ARG A 47 19.55 -4.28 -19.62
CA ARG A 47 19.61 -5.32 -20.66
C ARG A 47 20.33 -4.88 -21.94
N GLY A 48 20.89 -3.67 -21.98
CA GLY A 48 21.61 -3.17 -23.15
C GLY A 48 20.72 -2.98 -24.39
N ALA A 49 19.42 -2.92 -24.22
CA ALA A 49 18.50 -2.58 -25.29
C ALA A 49 18.85 -1.18 -25.79
N THR A 50 19.31 -1.05 -27.03
CA THR A 50 19.33 0.22 -27.75
C THR A 50 17.98 0.86 -27.48
N ALA A 51 18.02 2.08 -26.93
CA ALA A 51 16.85 2.75 -26.39
C ALA A 51 15.64 2.58 -27.31
N ALA A 52 14.72 1.69 -26.92
CA ALA A 52 13.45 1.59 -27.62
C ALA A 52 12.81 2.98 -27.54
N SER A 53 12.29 3.47 -28.67
CA SER A 53 11.70 4.80 -28.66
C SER A 53 10.60 4.86 -27.58
N PRO A 54 10.37 6.00 -26.95
CA PRO A 54 9.29 6.13 -25.95
C PRO A 54 7.93 5.65 -26.48
N ALA A 55 7.69 5.78 -27.79
CA ALA A 55 6.49 5.31 -28.45
C ALA A 55 6.40 3.77 -28.49
N ALA A 56 7.48 3.08 -28.85
CA ALA A 56 7.52 1.60 -28.83
C ALA A 56 7.33 1.04 -27.42
N MET A 57 7.89 1.71 -26.40
CA MET A 57 7.69 1.31 -25.01
C MET A 57 6.27 1.56 -24.49
N ALA A 58 5.54 2.52 -25.07
CA ALA A 58 4.15 2.78 -24.69
C ALA A 58 3.19 1.70 -25.22
N GLU A 59 3.53 1.04 -26.33
CA GLU A 59 2.73 -0.03 -26.93
C GLU A 59 2.95 -1.39 -26.25
N GLU A 60 4.08 -1.58 -25.55
CA GLU A 60 4.33 -2.82 -24.83
C GLU A 60 3.47 -2.90 -23.56
N PRO A 61 2.88 -4.09 -23.26
CA PRO A 61 2.14 -4.28 -22.03
C PRO A 61 3.03 -4.07 -20.80
N LEU A 62 2.48 -3.51 -19.75
CA LEU A 62 3.15 -3.42 -18.47
C LEU A 62 3.08 -4.78 -17.77
N TRP A 63 4.24 -5.40 -17.55
CA TRP A 63 4.34 -6.68 -16.85
C TRP A 63 4.61 -6.45 -15.38
N VAL A 64 3.81 -7.11 -14.54
CA VAL A 64 3.95 -7.10 -13.07
C VAL A 64 3.90 -8.53 -12.56
N ALA A 65 4.94 -8.97 -11.88
CA ALA A 65 5.07 -10.34 -11.36
C ALA A 65 4.77 -11.43 -12.40
N GLY A 66 5.23 -11.24 -13.64
CA GLY A 66 5.01 -12.20 -14.73
C GLY A 66 3.62 -12.14 -15.38
N GLN A 67 2.78 -11.20 -15.01
CA GLN A 67 1.44 -11.00 -15.59
C GLN A 67 1.40 -9.67 -16.35
N ALA A 68 0.81 -9.69 -17.54
CA ALA A 68 0.56 -8.47 -18.30
C ALA A 68 -0.65 -7.72 -17.75
N LEU A 69 -0.47 -6.46 -17.36
CA LEU A 69 -1.58 -5.60 -17.02
C LEU A 69 -2.29 -5.12 -18.29
N SER A 70 -3.60 -5.35 -18.39
CA SER A 70 -4.38 -4.78 -19.47
C SER A 70 -4.43 -3.25 -19.39
N PRO A 71 -4.54 -2.54 -20.52
CA PRO A 71 -4.69 -1.08 -20.52
C PRO A 71 -5.87 -0.59 -19.68
N ASP A 72 -6.99 -1.29 -19.72
CA ASP A 72 -8.19 -0.96 -18.95
C ASP A 72 -7.93 -1.06 -17.44
N LEU A 73 -7.22 -2.12 -17.00
CA LEU A 73 -6.85 -2.26 -15.58
C LEU A 73 -5.88 -1.17 -15.15
N GLN A 74 -4.90 -0.82 -16.01
CA GLN A 74 -3.98 0.28 -15.73
C GLN A 74 -4.71 1.62 -15.59
N ALA A 75 -5.64 1.92 -16.51
CA ALA A 75 -6.44 3.14 -16.47
C ALA A 75 -7.28 3.19 -15.18
N HIS A 76 -7.97 2.09 -14.87
CA HIS A 76 -8.77 1.99 -13.65
C HIS A 76 -7.92 2.16 -12.38
N MET A 77 -6.76 1.50 -12.31
CA MET A 77 -5.85 1.66 -11.18
C MET A 77 -5.36 3.11 -11.01
N GLN A 78 -5.10 3.83 -12.13
CA GLN A 78 -4.64 5.23 -12.05
C GLN A 78 -5.69 6.14 -11.41
N GLU A 79 -6.95 5.86 -11.58
CA GLU A 79 -8.07 6.61 -10.99
C GLU A 79 -8.34 6.23 -9.54
N CYS A 80 -7.92 5.03 -9.12
CA CYS A 80 -8.14 4.55 -7.77
C CYS A 80 -7.46 5.45 -6.73
N LYS A 81 -8.24 5.80 -5.72
CA LYS A 81 -7.75 6.46 -4.49
C LYS A 81 -8.02 5.54 -3.31
N MET A 82 -7.17 5.62 -2.32
CA MET A 82 -7.39 4.90 -1.09
C MET A 82 -8.65 5.45 -0.40
N PRO A 83 -9.65 4.60 -0.12
CA PRO A 83 -10.81 5.04 0.67
C PRO A 83 -10.37 5.30 2.11
N GLY A 84 -11.22 6.00 2.86
CA GLY A 84 -11.09 6.09 4.31
C GLY A 84 -11.22 4.72 4.99
N PRO A 85 -10.94 4.63 6.29
CA PRO A 85 -11.18 3.40 7.04
C PRO A 85 -12.65 3.00 6.94
N VAL A 86 -12.90 1.71 7.05
CA VAL A 86 -14.27 1.18 7.04
C VAL A 86 -15.08 1.87 8.13
N SER A 87 -16.30 2.30 7.80
CA SER A 87 -17.18 2.97 8.77
C SER A 87 -17.37 2.08 10.03
N GLY A 88 -17.11 2.68 11.19
CA GLY A 88 -17.12 1.96 12.47
C GLY A 88 -15.74 1.49 12.94
N THR A 89 -14.68 1.61 12.12
CA THR A 89 -13.31 1.38 12.57
C THR A 89 -12.94 2.44 13.60
N GLN A 90 -12.60 1.98 14.81
CA GLN A 90 -12.20 2.85 15.91
C GLN A 90 -10.67 3.02 15.95
N HIS A 91 -9.94 1.98 15.59
CA HIS A 91 -8.48 1.94 15.64
C HIS A 91 -7.93 1.42 14.30
N LEU A 92 -6.99 2.18 13.75
CA LEU A 92 -6.25 1.81 12.56
C LEU A 92 -4.76 1.78 12.88
N VAL A 93 -4.12 0.67 12.63
CA VAL A 93 -2.66 0.56 12.62
C VAL A 93 -2.18 0.63 11.18
N TRP A 94 -1.29 1.57 10.91
CA TRP A 94 -0.65 1.75 9.62
C TRP A 94 0.83 1.37 9.76
N LEU A 95 1.22 0.26 9.13
CA LEU A 95 2.59 -0.22 9.12
C LEU A 95 3.26 0.08 7.79
N ASP A 96 4.34 0.87 7.83
CA ASP A 96 5.26 1.06 6.73
C ASP A 96 6.53 0.25 6.95
N THR A 97 7.31 0.01 5.89
CA THR A 97 8.65 -0.58 6.00
C THR A 97 9.71 0.41 5.53
N ALA A 98 10.90 0.28 6.09
CA ALA A 98 12.09 1.01 5.69
C ALA A 98 13.27 0.05 5.54
N ALA A 99 14.20 0.38 4.65
CA ALA A 99 15.32 -0.50 4.30
C ALA A 99 16.29 -0.75 5.47
N ASP A 100 16.33 0.16 6.43
CA ASP A 100 17.23 0.07 7.59
C ASP A 100 16.65 0.79 8.82
N ALA A 101 17.26 0.55 9.97
CA ALA A 101 16.84 1.10 11.25
C ALA A 101 16.90 2.64 11.31
N THR A 102 17.77 3.28 10.54
CA THR A 102 17.85 4.76 10.51
C THR A 102 16.68 5.35 9.76
N ALA A 103 16.23 4.69 8.69
CA ALA A 103 15.06 5.08 7.94
C ALA A 103 13.75 4.82 8.69
N THR A 104 13.70 3.88 9.65
CA THR A 104 12.50 3.64 10.48
C THR A 104 12.14 4.84 11.36
N ALA A 105 13.12 5.65 11.74
CA ALA A 105 12.91 6.89 12.50
C ALA A 105 12.39 8.05 11.64
N THR A 106 12.30 7.87 10.32
CA THR A 106 11.86 8.91 9.40
C THR A 106 10.34 9.13 9.54
N ALA A 107 9.94 10.38 9.68
CA ALA A 107 8.53 10.73 9.73
C ALA A 107 7.81 10.32 8.43
N PRO A 108 6.53 9.94 8.50
CA PRO A 108 5.72 9.63 7.33
C PRO A 108 5.73 10.79 6.32
N SER A 109 5.53 10.49 5.04
CA SER A 109 5.45 11.51 4.01
C SER A 109 4.34 12.55 4.33
N PRO A 110 4.46 13.80 3.86
CA PRO A 110 3.43 14.81 4.08
C PRO A 110 2.03 14.36 3.62
N ALA A 111 1.96 13.57 2.55
CA ALA A 111 0.69 13.01 2.06
C ALA A 111 0.10 11.99 3.04
N HIS A 112 0.93 11.11 3.61
CA HIS A 112 0.53 10.16 4.64
C HIS A 112 0.08 10.90 5.91
N GLN A 113 0.85 11.89 6.37
CA GLN A 113 0.50 12.69 7.54
C GLN A 113 -0.86 13.37 7.39
N LYS A 114 -1.10 14.02 6.23
CA LYS A 114 -2.37 14.66 5.91
C LYS A 114 -3.54 13.66 5.94
N THR A 115 -3.33 12.49 5.35
CA THR A 115 -4.36 11.45 5.31
C THR A 115 -4.69 10.92 6.70
N MET A 116 -3.67 10.60 7.51
CA MET A 116 -3.86 10.15 8.88
C MET A 116 -4.53 11.23 9.76
N ALA A 117 -4.16 12.50 9.57
CA ALA A 117 -4.78 13.59 10.29
C ALA A 117 -6.28 13.73 9.95
N ALA A 118 -6.65 13.58 8.67
CA ALA A 118 -8.04 13.60 8.26
C ALA A 118 -8.86 12.46 8.88
N TRP A 119 -8.29 11.27 8.99
CA TRP A 119 -8.97 10.13 9.62
C TRP A 119 -9.10 10.29 11.14
N ARG A 120 -8.08 10.84 11.80
CA ARG A 120 -8.16 11.19 13.23
C ARG A 120 -9.24 12.22 13.50
N ALA A 121 -9.35 13.23 12.63
CA ALA A 121 -10.43 14.21 12.71
C ALA A 121 -11.82 13.58 12.48
N GLY A 122 -11.89 12.49 11.74
CA GLY A 122 -13.10 11.68 11.56
C GLY A 122 -13.40 10.71 12.72
N GLY A 123 -12.62 10.75 13.81
CA GLY A 123 -12.85 9.92 15.00
C GLY A 123 -12.15 8.55 14.99
N CYS A 124 -11.30 8.26 14.01
CA CYS A 124 -10.50 7.03 13.99
C CYS A 124 -9.17 7.25 14.71
N GLY A 125 -8.85 6.42 15.70
CA GLY A 125 -7.51 6.38 16.32
C GLY A 125 -6.51 5.78 15.35
N VAL A 126 -5.64 6.61 14.74
CA VAL A 126 -4.64 6.13 13.78
C VAL A 126 -3.27 6.07 14.46
N HIS A 127 -2.71 4.88 14.54
CA HIS A 127 -1.33 4.62 14.96
C HIS A 127 -0.49 4.31 13.72
N HIS A 128 0.65 4.99 13.57
CA HIS A 128 1.61 4.74 12.49
C HIS A 128 2.91 4.22 13.06
N GLN A 129 3.46 3.21 12.42
CA GLN A 129 4.77 2.67 12.76
C GLN A 129 5.49 2.24 11.49
N THR A 130 6.81 2.46 11.47
CA THR A 130 7.69 1.95 10.43
C THR A 130 8.54 0.84 11.02
N VAL A 131 8.62 -0.29 10.35
CA VAL A 131 9.47 -1.43 10.72
C VAL A 131 10.57 -1.62 9.69
N GLU A 132 11.70 -2.20 10.11
CA GLU A 132 12.77 -2.54 9.18
C GLU A 132 12.33 -3.70 8.27
N GLY A 133 12.56 -3.54 6.98
CA GLY A 133 12.24 -4.57 6.00
C GLY A 133 12.11 -4.02 4.58
N PRO A 134 12.03 -4.92 3.60
CA PRO A 134 11.87 -4.53 2.20
C PRO A 134 10.49 -3.89 1.95
N SER A 135 10.40 -3.09 0.89
CA SER A 135 9.11 -2.65 0.36
C SER A 135 8.38 -3.84 -0.24
N TYR A 136 7.53 -4.46 0.53
CA TYR A 136 6.87 -5.74 0.23
C TYR A 136 6.21 -5.78 -1.17
N TRP A 137 5.60 -4.70 -1.60
CA TRP A 137 4.91 -4.62 -2.90
C TRP A 137 5.86 -4.37 -4.09
N LEU A 138 7.12 -4.06 -3.83
CA LEU A 138 8.11 -3.69 -4.85
C LEU A 138 9.18 -4.76 -5.06
N THR A 139 9.31 -5.70 -4.16
CA THR A 139 10.28 -6.79 -4.25
C THR A 139 9.65 -7.99 -4.93
N LEU A 140 10.27 -8.46 -6.01
CA LEU A 140 9.89 -9.69 -6.71
C LEU A 140 10.61 -10.92 -6.11
N GLY A 141 11.27 -10.77 -4.97
CA GLY A 141 12.05 -11.79 -4.29
C GLY A 141 11.27 -12.52 -3.18
N GLN A 142 11.90 -13.56 -2.64
CA GLN A 142 11.43 -14.30 -1.45
C GLN A 142 11.90 -13.61 -0.16
N ASP A 143 11.96 -12.30 -0.14
CA ASP A 143 12.39 -11.57 1.04
C ASP A 143 11.39 -11.78 2.17
N SER A 144 11.90 -12.19 3.31
CA SER A 144 11.10 -12.42 4.50
C SER A 144 10.59 -11.09 5.06
N ALA A 145 9.27 -10.98 5.19
CA ALA A 145 8.62 -9.85 5.87
C ALA A 145 8.49 -10.10 7.39
N THR A 146 9.44 -10.80 8.01
CA THR A 146 9.35 -11.28 9.40
C THR A 146 9.07 -10.14 10.37
N ALA A 147 9.80 -9.04 10.30
CA ALA A 147 9.59 -7.89 11.19
C ALA A 147 8.18 -7.29 11.04
N LEU A 148 7.65 -7.25 9.81
CA LEU A 148 6.29 -6.78 9.55
C LEU A 148 5.23 -7.74 10.12
N LEU A 149 5.47 -9.05 10.02
CA LEU A 149 4.59 -10.07 10.60
C LEU A 149 4.62 -10.03 12.13
N ASP A 150 5.81 -9.97 12.75
CA ASP A 150 5.97 -9.90 14.19
C ASP A 150 5.29 -8.64 14.76
N GLN A 151 5.47 -7.50 14.09
CA GLN A 151 4.79 -6.27 14.47
C GLN A 151 3.27 -6.36 14.31
N THR A 152 2.80 -7.05 13.27
CA THR A 152 1.37 -7.31 13.07
C THR A 152 0.80 -8.11 14.22
N LEU A 153 1.45 -9.20 14.61
CA LEU A 153 1.02 -10.04 15.75
C LEU A 153 0.99 -9.22 17.04
N SER A 154 2.04 -8.44 17.30
CA SER A 154 2.10 -7.56 18.47
C SER A 154 0.94 -6.55 18.53
N CYS A 155 0.59 -5.95 17.39
CA CYS A 155 -0.55 -5.03 17.29
C CYS A 155 -1.90 -5.74 17.51
N MET A 156 -2.03 -6.98 17.01
CA MET A 156 -3.25 -7.78 17.20
C MET A 156 -3.42 -8.19 18.67
N ASP A 157 -2.36 -8.62 19.34
CA ASP A 157 -2.38 -8.98 20.75
C ASP A 157 -2.77 -7.77 21.63
N ALA A 158 -2.19 -6.60 21.35
CA ALA A 158 -2.54 -5.37 22.04
C ALA A 158 -4.01 -4.97 21.84
N ALA A 159 -4.58 -5.24 20.66
CA ALA A 159 -5.99 -4.97 20.36
C ALA A 159 -6.96 -5.94 21.08
N HIS A 160 -6.49 -7.12 21.50
CA HIS A 160 -7.29 -8.15 22.19
C HIS A 160 -7.06 -8.15 23.70
N ALA A 161 -6.14 -7.35 24.23
CA ALA A 161 -5.91 -7.25 25.65
C ALA A 161 -7.19 -6.75 26.36
N PRO A 162 -7.67 -7.43 27.41
CA PRO A 162 -8.81 -6.95 28.18
C PRO A 162 -8.47 -5.61 28.83
N ALA A 163 -9.40 -4.67 28.76
CA ALA A 163 -9.31 -3.37 29.42
C ALA A 163 -9.45 -3.51 30.94
#